data_1e63a0478dd44d861151b113b4e5f486
#
_entry.id   1e63a0478dd44d861151b113b4e5f486
#
_cell.length_a   1.000
_cell.length_b   1.000
_cell.length_c   1.000
_cell.angle_alpha   90.00
_cell.angle_beta   90.00
_cell.angle_gamma   90.00
#
_symmetry.space_group_name_H-M   'P 1'
#
loop_
_entity.id
_entity.type
_entity.pdbx_description
1 polymer ?
#
loop_
_entity_poly.entity_id
_entity_poly.type
_entity_poly.pdbx_seq_one_letter_code
_entity_poly.pdbx_strand_id
1 'polypeptide(L)'
;MISVCMATYNGERFIKQQIDSILPQLSEEDELIISDDGSTDRTLEIIASYEDRRIKVLHHKSYVSDFYKNSKLPVVSFNFENALKEAKGDYIFLSDQDDIWQHEKVKKSLIALKKFNCVLSNFSIIDDFGNCLKEKFYFKNPIKRSFFANLLFPHFIGCCLCFDKTVLKRILPFPKSTLSHDFWIGLISKKFGKVGFIDESLIFHRIGNFNTSTACRKSKNSILMKFKYRFYSFYEILRRER
;
A
#
# COMPACT_ATOMS: atom_id res chain seq x y z
N MET A 1 -10.99 5.86 -14.63
CA MET A 1 -11.22 4.61 -13.89
C MET A 1 -10.21 4.47 -12.76
N ILE A 2 -10.64 4.03 -11.58
CA ILE A 2 -9.82 3.79 -10.41
C ILE A 2 -9.77 2.29 -10.13
N SER A 3 -8.59 1.78 -9.76
CA SER A 3 -8.43 0.46 -9.14
C SER A 3 -7.93 0.63 -7.71
N VAL A 4 -8.69 0.13 -6.75
CA VAL A 4 -8.22 -0.01 -5.36
C VAL A 4 -7.69 -1.43 -5.20
N CYS A 5 -6.42 -1.57 -4.85
CA CYS A 5 -5.75 -2.85 -4.61
C CYS A 5 -5.60 -3.08 -3.12
N MET A 6 -6.21 -4.14 -2.61
CA MET A 6 -6.18 -4.52 -1.20
C MET A 6 -5.53 -5.90 -1.05
N ALA A 7 -4.60 -6.01 -0.10
CA ALA A 7 -4.06 -7.29 0.33
C ALA A 7 -4.74 -7.70 1.64
N THR A 8 -5.25 -8.94 1.71
CA THR A 8 -5.91 -9.45 2.93
C THR A 8 -5.38 -10.83 3.34
N TYR A 9 -5.40 -11.05 4.65
CA TYR A 9 -5.16 -12.33 5.31
C TYR A 9 -5.72 -12.29 6.74
N ASN A 10 -6.71 -13.13 7.04
CA ASN A 10 -7.37 -13.22 8.35
C ASN A 10 -7.80 -11.84 8.88
N GLY A 11 -8.59 -11.11 8.06
CA GLY A 11 -9.02 -9.75 8.32
C GLY A 11 -10.45 -9.61 8.82
N GLU A 12 -11.14 -10.71 9.24
CA GLU A 12 -12.56 -10.73 9.60
C GLU A 12 -12.97 -9.58 10.54
N ARG A 13 -12.05 -9.15 11.37
CA ARG A 13 -12.30 -8.18 12.42
C ARG A 13 -12.51 -6.76 11.88
N PHE A 14 -11.85 -6.40 10.78
CA PHE A 14 -11.80 -5.01 10.31
C PHE A 14 -12.16 -4.84 8.84
N ILE A 15 -12.12 -5.93 8.04
CA ILE A 15 -12.30 -5.88 6.58
C ILE A 15 -13.62 -5.22 6.18
N LYS A 16 -14.71 -5.47 6.95
CA LYS A 16 -16.01 -4.84 6.70
C LYS A 16 -15.92 -3.33 6.78
N GLN A 17 -15.32 -2.81 7.86
CA GLN A 17 -15.19 -1.38 8.09
C GLN A 17 -14.33 -0.70 7.01
N GLN A 18 -13.29 -1.38 6.56
CA GLN A 18 -12.44 -0.90 5.48
C GLN A 18 -13.20 -0.83 4.16
N ILE A 19 -13.92 -1.89 3.76
CA ILE A 19 -14.71 -1.90 2.53
C ILE A 19 -15.82 -0.83 2.58
N ASP A 20 -16.52 -0.69 3.69
CA ASP A 20 -17.55 0.33 3.91
C ASP A 20 -17.00 1.76 3.77
N SER A 21 -15.72 1.99 4.03
CA SER A 21 -15.07 3.29 3.87
C SER A 21 -14.59 3.57 2.43
N ILE A 22 -14.42 2.53 1.62
CA ILE A 22 -13.91 2.61 0.24
C ILE A 22 -15.07 2.75 -0.75
N LEU A 23 -16.03 1.82 -0.73
CA LEU A 23 -17.07 1.70 -1.76
C LEU A 23 -17.87 2.98 -2.02
N PRO A 24 -18.24 3.79 -0.99
CA PRO A 24 -18.96 5.05 -1.21
C PRO A 24 -18.16 6.10 -2.00
N GLN A 25 -16.84 5.95 -2.12
CA GLN A 25 -15.96 6.87 -2.83
C GLN A 25 -15.68 6.42 -4.27
N LEU A 26 -16.12 5.23 -4.66
CA LEU A 26 -15.95 4.64 -5.98
C LEU A 26 -17.20 4.80 -6.83
N SER A 27 -17.02 5.10 -8.12
CA SER A 27 -18.07 5.07 -9.12
C SER A 27 -18.33 3.64 -9.58
N GLU A 28 -19.39 3.46 -10.41
CA GLU A 28 -19.75 2.18 -11.01
C GLU A 28 -18.68 1.61 -11.96
N GLU A 29 -17.83 2.48 -12.50
CA GLU A 29 -16.74 2.12 -13.42
C GLU A 29 -15.45 1.74 -12.71
N ASP A 30 -15.37 1.98 -11.40
CA ASP A 30 -14.17 1.71 -10.60
C ASP A 30 -14.18 0.29 -10.06
N GLU A 31 -13.05 -0.19 -9.56
CA GLU A 31 -12.91 -1.56 -9.04
C GLU A 31 -12.19 -1.61 -7.69
N LEU A 32 -12.59 -2.55 -6.85
CA LEU A 32 -11.89 -2.94 -5.61
C LEU A 32 -11.38 -4.37 -5.79
N ILE A 33 -10.09 -4.51 -5.98
CA ILE A 33 -9.41 -5.80 -6.18
C ILE A 33 -8.82 -6.23 -4.85
N ILE A 34 -9.37 -7.31 -4.30
CA ILE A 34 -8.94 -7.88 -3.01
C ILE A 34 -8.18 -9.16 -3.29
N SER A 35 -6.89 -9.18 -2.95
CA SER A 35 -6.04 -10.37 -3.04
C SER A 35 -5.93 -11.01 -1.68
N ASP A 36 -6.48 -12.22 -1.54
CA ASP A 36 -6.50 -12.99 -0.30
C ASP A 36 -5.38 -14.03 -0.25
N ASP A 37 -4.58 -14.00 0.81
CA ASP A 37 -3.44 -14.90 1.02
C ASP A 37 -3.81 -16.18 1.80
N GLY A 38 -5.00 -16.72 1.52
CA GLY A 38 -5.49 -17.96 2.11
C GLY A 38 -6.06 -17.77 3.52
N SER A 39 -6.95 -16.80 3.70
CA SER A 39 -7.68 -16.60 4.97
C SER A 39 -8.43 -17.83 5.40
N THR A 40 -8.39 -18.11 6.70
CA THR A 40 -9.05 -19.28 7.35
C THR A 40 -10.16 -18.85 8.32
N ASP A 41 -10.33 -17.54 8.52
CA ASP A 41 -11.40 -16.92 9.29
C ASP A 41 -12.58 -16.52 8.37
N ARG A 42 -13.49 -15.70 8.84
CA ARG A 42 -14.67 -15.26 8.08
C ARG A 42 -14.40 -14.15 7.06
N THR A 43 -13.13 -13.84 6.75
CA THR A 43 -12.78 -12.75 5.81
C THR A 43 -13.48 -12.90 4.47
N LEU A 44 -13.36 -14.05 3.82
CA LEU A 44 -13.96 -14.28 2.49
C LEU A 44 -15.50 -14.30 2.53
N GLU A 45 -16.10 -14.81 3.61
CA GLU A 45 -17.55 -14.77 3.83
C GLU A 45 -18.05 -13.31 3.90
N ILE A 46 -17.35 -12.47 4.67
CA ILE A 46 -17.69 -11.04 4.82
C ILE A 46 -17.57 -10.32 3.48
N ILE A 47 -16.50 -10.56 2.72
CA ILE A 47 -16.32 -9.94 1.40
C ILE A 47 -17.45 -10.35 0.45
N ALA A 48 -17.79 -11.64 0.40
CA ALA A 48 -18.84 -12.17 -0.47
C ALA A 48 -20.23 -11.59 -0.14
N SER A 49 -20.49 -11.21 1.11
CA SER A 49 -21.77 -10.65 1.55
C SER A 49 -22.12 -9.27 0.94
N TYR A 50 -21.16 -8.60 0.30
CA TYR A 50 -21.40 -7.30 -0.33
C TYR A 50 -22.20 -7.39 -1.64
N GLU A 51 -22.10 -8.51 -2.35
CA GLU A 51 -22.75 -8.69 -3.68
C GLU A 51 -22.53 -7.49 -4.63
N ASP A 52 -21.40 -6.80 -4.48
CA ASP A 52 -21.07 -5.60 -5.26
C ASP A 52 -20.16 -5.96 -6.45
N ARG A 53 -20.63 -5.65 -7.68
CA ARG A 53 -19.91 -5.98 -8.92
C ARG A 53 -18.54 -5.32 -9.06
N ARG A 54 -18.25 -4.27 -8.29
CA ARG A 54 -16.97 -3.58 -8.27
C ARG A 54 -15.91 -4.36 -7.50
N ILE A 55 -16.32 -5.31 -6.64
CA ILE A 55 -15.40 -6.15 -5.86
C ILE A 55 -14.96 -7.34 -6.68
N LYS A 56 -13.65 -7.50 -6.84
CA LYS A 56 -13.01 -8.66 -7.44
C LYS A 56 -12.11 -9.33 -6.41
N VAL A 57 -12.38 -10.59 -6.10
CA VAL A 57 -11.55 -11.38 -5.18
C VAL A 57 -10.57 -12.24 -5.96
N LEU A 58 -9.31 -12.21 -5.55
CA LEU A 58 -8.23 -13.03 -6.10
C LEU A 58 -7.65 -13.89 -4.99
N HIS A 59 -7.32 -15.13 -5.31
CA HIS A 59 -6.59 -16.00 -4.40
C HIS A 59 -5.09 -15.86 -4.66
N HIS A 60 -4.34 -15.53 -3.61
CA HIS A 60 -2.89 -15.52 -3.63
C HIS A 60 -2.36 -16.77 -2.92
N LYS A 61 -1.33 -17.39 -3.46
CA LYS A 61 -0.62 -18.45 -2.78
C LYS A 61 0.67 -17.87 -2.24
N SER A 62 0.79 -17.80 -0.93
CA SER A 62 1.96 -17.26 -0.24
C SER A 62 3.28 -17.64 -0.90
N TYR A 63 4.05 -16.65 -1.29
CA TYR A 63 5.41 -16.83 -1.76
C TYR A 63 6.40 -16.46 -0.65
N VAL A 64 7.06 -17.47 -0.10
CA VAL A 64 8.16 -17.23 0.86
C VAL A 64 9.43 -16.95 0.08
N SER A 65 9.88 -15.71 0.10
CA SER A 65 11.11 -15.30 -0.56
C SER A 65 12.34 -15.91 0.12
N ASP A 66 13.16 -16.66 -0.62
CA ASP A 66 14.45 -17.17 -0.13
C ASP A 66 15.41 -16.06 0.28
N PHE A 67 15.23 -14.84 -0.23
CA PHE A 67 16.01 -13.66 0.15
C PHE A 67 15.79 -13.21 1.60
N TYR A 68 14.57 -13.47 2.16
CA TYR A 68 14.15 -12.91 3.45
C TYR A 68 13.34 -13.93 4.27
N LYS A 69 13.91 -15.13 4.46
CA LYS A 69 13.25 -16.32 5.07
C LYS A 69 12.52 -16.05 6.40
N ASN A 70 12.94 -15.03 7.15
CA ASN A 70 12.40 -14.72 8.47
C ASN A 70 11.51 -13.45 8.51
N SER A 71 11.10 -12.93 7.34
CA SER A 71 10.27 -11.72 7.25
C SER A 71 8.93 -12.03 6.58
N LYS A 72 7.84 -11.56 7.17
CA LYS A 72 6.49 -11.62 6.57
C LYS A 72 6.26 -10.51 5.53
N LEU A 73 7.11 -9.48 5.48
CA LEU A 73 6.94 -8.34 4.57
C LEU A 73 6.91 -8.72 3.08
N PRO A 74 7.76 -9.65 2.58
CA PRO A 74 7.66 -10.08 1.19
C PRO A 74 6.32 -10.76 0.87
N VAL A 75 5.76 -11.52 1.79
CA VAL A 75 4.45 -12.19 1.60
C VAL A 75 3.37 -11.14 1.31
N VAL A 76 3.26 -10.13 2.17
CA VAL A 76 2.33 -9.01 1.98
C VAL A 76 2.61 -8.28 0.66
N SER A 77 3.89 -8.07 0.32
CA SER A 77 4.26 -7.36 -0.91
C SER A 77 3.84 -8.10 -2.17
N PHE A 78 4.01 -9.42 -2.21
CA PHE A 78 3.59 -10.24 -3.35
C PHE A 78 2.08 -10.44 -3.41
N ASN A 79 1.39 -10.38 -2.27
CA ASN A 79 -0.06 -10.33 -2.23
C ASN A 79 -0.59 -9.03 -2.86
N PHE A 80 0.02 -7.87 -2.57
CA PHE A 80 -0.24 -6.62 -3.29
C PHE A 80 0.09 -6.73 -4.78
N GLU A 81 1.22 -7.34 -5.15
CA GLU A 81 1.57 -7.54 -6.56
C GLU A 81 0.50 -8.33 -7.30
N ASN A 82 -0.09 -9.35 -6.67
CA ASN A 82 -1.17 -10.13 -7.27
C ASN A 82 -2.39 -9.26 -7.60
N ALA A 83 -2.80 -8.37 -6.70
CA ALA A 83 -3.87 -7.41 -6.97
C ALA A 83 -3.47 -6.40 -8.06
N LEU A 84 -2.26 -5.87 -8.00
CA LEU A 84 -1.75 -4.86 -8.93
C LEU A 84 -1.66 -5.35 -10.38
N LYS A 85 -1.40 -6.64 -10.61
CA LYS A 85 -1.38 -7.26 -11.95
C LYS A 85 -2.75 -7.23 -12.64
N GLU A 86 -3.81 -7.22 -11.86
CA GLU A 86 -5.20 -7.23 -12.36
C GLU A 86 -5.81 -5.84 -12.47
N ALA A 87 -5.12 -4.80 -11.97
CA ALA A 87 -5.60 -3.44 -11.95
C ALA A 87 -5.69 -2.84 -13.37
N LYS A 88 -6.88 -2.34 -13.74
CA LYS A 88 -7.18 -1.76 -15.05
C LYS A 88 -7.29 -0.24 -15.04
N GLY A 89 -7.40 0.36 -13.85
CA GLY A 89 -7.60 1.79 -13.65
C GLY A 89 -6.44 2.64 -14.16
N ASP A 90 -6.74 3.90 -14.45
CA ASP A 90 -5.74 4.92 -14.74
C ASP A 90 -5.05 5.42 -13.47
N TYR A 91 -5.75 5.27 -12.34
CA TYR A 91 -5.28 5.61 -11.00
C TYR A 91 -5.42 4.43 -10.07
N ILE A 92 -4.35 4.13 -9.35
CA ILE A 92 -4.23 2.97 -8.46
C ILE A 92 -4.12 3.46 -7.02
N PHE A 93 -4.91 2.89 -6.13
CA PHE A 93 -4.86 3.14 -4.70
C PHE A 93 -4.50 1.85 -3.99
N LEU A 94 -3.60 1.93 -3.01
CA LEU A 94 -3.31 0.80 -2.13
C LEU A 94 -4.17 0.90 -0.87
N SER A 95 -4.57 -0.26 -0.35
CA SER A 95 -5.36 -0.37 0.86
C SER A 95 -4.90 -1.56 1.70
N ASP A 96 -4.62 -1.33 2.97
CA ASP A 96 -4.53 -2.42 3.95
C ASP A 96 -5.96 -2.83 4.36
N GLN A 97 -6.13 -4.02 4.92
CA GLN A 97 -7.45 -4.59 5.26
C GLN A 97 -8.08 -4.02 6.54
N ASP A 98 -7.31 -3.29 7.34
CA ASP A 98 -7.58 -2.96 8.74
C ASP A 98 -7.57 -1.45 9.05
N ASP A 99 -7.49 -0.62 8.01
CA ASP A 99 -7.58 0.83 8.09
C ASP A 99 -9.02 1.33 7.89
N ILE A 100 -9.21 2.66 7.87
CA ILE A 100 -10.45 3.31 7.47
C ILE A 100 -10.10 4.51 6.58
N TRP A 101 -10.65 4.58 5.36
CA TRP A 101 -10.48 5.74 4.51
C TRP A 101 -11.35 6.92 4.99
N GLN A 102 -10.77 8.11 5.01
CA GLN A 102 -11.53 9.33 5.23
C GLN A 102 -12.33 9.71 3.98
N HIS A 103 -13.48 10.32 4.18
CA HIS A 103 -14.53 10.58 3.19
C HIS A 103 -14.04 11.19 1.86
N GLU A 104 -13.04 12.05 1.87
CA GLU A 104 -12.56 12.72 0.65
C GLU A 104 -11.23 12.18 0.10
N LYS A 105 -10.81 10.99 0.56
CA LYS A 105 -9.50 10.44 0.17
C LYS A 105 -9.33 10.34 -1.34
N VAL A 106 -10.29 9.73 -2.03
CA VAL A 106 -10.22 9.55 -3.49
C VAL A 106 -10.20 10.92 -4.19
N LYS A 107 -11.13 11.81 -3.87
CA LYS A 107 -11.24 13.13 -4.49
C LYS A 107 -9.96 13.96 -4.35
N LYS A 108 -9.43 14.08 -3.13
CA LYS A 108 -8.21 14.85 -2.85
C LYS A 108 -6.97 14.24 -3.51
N SER A 109 -6.89 12.92 -3.51
CA SER A 109 -5.79 12.21 -4.18
C SER A 109 -5.81 12.40 -5.68
N LEU A 110 -6.97 12.33 -6.34
CA LEU A 110 -7.11 12.57 -7.79
C LEU A 110 -6.73 14.01 -8.17
N ILE A 111 -7.07 15.00 -7.34
CA ILE A 111 -6.64 16.40 -7.56
C ILE A 111 -5.11 16.50 -7.55
N ALA A 112 -4.45 15.84 -6.61
CA ALA A 112 -3.00 15.83 -6.51
C ALA A 112 -2.35 15.04 -7.66
N LEU A 113 -2.93 13.93 -8.09
CA LEU A 113 -2.44 13.11 -9.21
C LEU A 113 -2.50 13.84 -10.57
N LYS A 114 -3.23 14.95 -10.71
CA LYS A 114 -3.12 15.83 -11.89
C LYS A 114 -1.74 16.49 -12.03
N LYS A 115 -0.97 16.58 -10.93
CA LYS A 115 0.36 17.22 -10.90
C LYS A 115 1.51 16.26 -10.62
N PHE A 116 1.19 15.08 -10.06
CA PHE A 116 2.15 14.09 -9.60
C PHE A 116 1.81 12.71 -10.15
N ASN A 117 2.82 11.87 -10.36
CA ASN A 117 2.62 10.48 -10.79
C ASN A 117 2.32 9.54 -9.62
N CYS A 118 2.76 9.92 -8.42
CA CYS A 118 2.50 9.22 -7.17
C CYS A 118 2.28 10.24 -6.06
N VAL A 119 1.37 9.92 -5.14
CA VAL A 119 1.04 10.79 -4.02
C VAL A 119 1.05 9.98 -2.75
N LEU A 120 1.67 10.52 -1.70
CA LEU A 120 1.59 10.04 -0.33
C LEU A 120 0.67 10.98 0.45
N SER A 121 -0.37 10.47 1.09
CA SER A 121 -1.17 11.25 2.02
C SER A 121 -0.64 11.12 3.45
N ASN A 122 -0.99 12.08 4.30
CA ASN A 122 -0.86 11.91 5.74
C ASN A 122 -1.96 10.97 6.27
N PHE A 123 -1.85 10.56 7.52
CA PHE A 123 -2.79 9.68 8.20
C PHE A 123 -2.86 10.00 9.70
N SER A 124 -3.98 9.63 10.28
CA SER A 124 -4.20 9.60 11.74
C SER A 124 -3.95 8.18 12.25
N ILE A 125 -3.62 8.04 13.51
CA ILE A 125 -3.43 6.75 14.16
C ILE A 125 -4.62 6.46 15.06
N ILE A 126 -5.21 5.26 14.93
CA ILE A 126 -6.30 4.76 15.78
C ILE A 126 -5.90 3.43 16.43
N ASP A 127 -6.53 3.13 17.57
CA ASP A 127 -6.44 1.82 18.22
C ASP A 127 -7.41 0.79 17.61
N ASP A 128 -7.43 -0.43 18.16
CA ASP A 128 -8.34 -1.50 17.75
C ASP A 128 -9.83 -1.17 17.94
N PHE A 129 -10.16 -0.20 18.78
CA PHE A 129 -11.53 0.26 19.06
C PHE A 129 -11.94 1.47 18.23
N GLY A 130 -11.01 2.05 17.43
CA GLY A 130 -11.24 3.24 16.62
C GLY A 130 -10.96 4.55 17.35
N ASN A 131 -10.46 4.54 18.59
CA ASN A 131 -10.07 5.75 19.29
C ASN A 131 -8.85 6.39 18.64
N CYS A 132 -8.89 7.70 18.40
CA CYS A 132 -7.78 8.43 17.83
C CYS A 132 -6.64 8.59 18.84
N LEU A 133 -5.49 7.99 18.53
CA LEU A 133 -4.27 8.10 19.32
C LEU A 133 -3.39 9.26 18.85
N LYS A 134 -3.49 9.61 17.56
CA LYS A 134 -2.73 10.71 16.97
C LYS A 134 -3.44 11.20 15.71
N GLU A 135 -3.80 12.47 15.67
CA GLU A 135 -4.56 13.07 14.56
C GLU A 135 -3.75 13.18 13.27
N LYS A 136 -2.42 13.36 13.36
CA LYS A 136 -1.56 13.58 12.21
C LYS A 136 -0.19 12.94 12.43
N PHE A 137 0.21 12.06 11.53
CA PHE A 137 1.47 11.33 11.67
C PHE A 137 2.69 12.16 11.26
N TYR A 138 2.68 12.73 10.05
CA TYR A 138 3.76 13.58 9.56
C TYR A 138 3.45 15.06 9.84
N PHE A 139 4.33 15.75 10.57
CA PHE A 139 4.22 17.20 10.82
C PHE A 139 4.83 18.04 9.68
N LYS A 140 5.56 17.41 8.77
CA LYS A 140 6.14 18.01 7.57
C LYS A 140 6.25 16.97 6.47
N ASN A 141 6.37 17.42 5.22
CA ASN A 141 6.53 16.52 4.08
C ASN A 141 7.69 15.52 4.31
N PRO A 142 7.39 14.20 4.38
CA PRO A 142 8.41 13.18 4.62
C PRO A 142 9.24 12.87 3.37
N ILE A 143 8.73 13.18 2.17
CA ILE A 143 9.40 12.86 0.90
C ILE A 143 10.62 13.75 0.70
N LYS A 144 11.78 13.13 0.67
CA LYS A 144 13.04 13.85 0.45
C LYS A 144 13.19 14.29 -1.00
N ARG A 145 13.89 15.41 -1.22
CA ARG A 145 14.15 15.94 -2.56
C ARG A 145 15.00 14.99 -3.40
N SER A 146 16.08 14.44 -2.82
CA SER A 146 16.98 13.51 -3.50
C SER A 146 16.43 12.08 -3.52
N PHE A 147 16.65 11.37 -4.62
CA PHE A 147 16.40 9.93 -4.73
C PHE A 147 17.19 9.13 -3.68
N PHE A 148 18.49 9.39 -3.57
CA PHE A 148 19.35 8.69 -2.60
C PHE A 148 18.95 8.92 -1.15
N ALA A 149 18.43 10.11 -0.83
CA ALA A 149 17.92 10.37 0.51
C ALA A 149 16.67 9.56 0.83
N ASN A 150 15.79 9.31 -0.16
CA ASN A 150 14.63 8.41 0.02
C ASN A 150 15.05 6.93 0.05
N LEU A 151 16.09 6.54 -0.66
CA LEU A 151 16.67 5.19 -0.60
C LEU A 151 17.22 4.90 0.81
N LEU A 152 17.91 5.85 1.42
CA LEU A 152 18.53 5.69 2.74
C LEU A 152 17.55 5.90 3.91
N PHE A 153 16.59 6.81 3.75
CA PHE A 153 15.61 7.20 4.76
C PHE A 153 14.20 7.15 4.18
N PRO A 154 13.66 5.95 3.93
CA PRO A 154 12.33 5.81 3.34
C PRO A 154 11.24 6.22 4.33
N HIS A 155 10.20 6.86 3.77
CA HIS A 155 9.02 7.28 4.51
C HIS A 155 7.72 6.92 3.75
N PHE A 156 7.79 5.99 2.82
CA PHE A 156 6.63 5.51 2.10
C PHE A 156 5.85 4.51 2.96
N ILE A 157 4.53 4.67 2.99
CA ILE A 157 3.59 3.81 3.70
C ILE A 157 2.53 3.39 2.70
N GLY A 158 2.34 2.08 2.52
CA GLY A 158 1.55 1.48 1.45
C GLY A 158 0.13 2.03 1.37
N CYS A 159 -0.64 1.93 2.45
CA CYS A 159 -2.04 2.37 2.49
C CYS A 159 -2.23 3.87 2.21
N CYS A 160 -1.17 4.68 2.35
CA CYS A 160 -1.16 6.11 2.06
C CYS A 160 -0.82 6.43 0.60
N LEU A 161 -0.40 5.44 -0.21
CA LEU A 161 0.04 5.64 -1.59
C LEU A 161 -1.12 5.51 -2.57
N CYS A 162 -1.14 6.45 -3.52
CA CYS A 162 -1.86 6.30 -4.77
C CYS A 162 -0.98 6.79 -5.94
N PHE A 163 -1.17 6.24 -7.13
CA PHE A 163 -0.32 6.53 -8.28
C PHE A 163 -1.05 6.28 -9.60
N ASP A 164 -0.50 6.82 -10.68
CA ASP A 164 -1.04 6.64 -12.02
C ASP A 164 -0.56 5.32 -12.67
N LYS A 165 -1.19 4.95 -13.77
CA LYS A 165 -0.82 3.75 -14.53
C LYS A 165 0.60 3.76 -15.12
N THR A 166 1.25 4.91 -15.22
CA THR A 166 2.64 4.97 -15.70
C THR A 166 3.59 4.42 -14.64
N VAL A 167 3.29 4.66 -13.36
CA VAL A 167 3.99 4.04 -12.24
C VAL A 167 3.68 2.55 -12.18
N LEU A 168 2.40 2.14 -12.33
CA LEU A 168 2.01 0.72 -12.33
C LEU A 168 2.82 -0.11 -13.32
N LYS A 169 2.95 0.38 -14.56
CA LYS A 169 3.74 -0.30 -15.61
C LYS A 169 5.22 -0.45 -15.26
N ARG A 170 5.76 0.47 -14.45
CA ARG A 170 7.18 0.44 -14.06
C ARG A 170 7.47 -0.39 -12.83
N ILE A 171 6.52 -0.53 -11.91
CA ILE A 171 6.74 -1.33 -10.70
C ILE A 171 6.59 -2.82 -10.96
N LEU A 172 5.79 -3.23 -11.94
CA LEU A 172 5.53 -4.63 -12.25
C LEU A 172 6.54 -5.21 -13.27
N PRO A 173 6.87 -6.50 -13.17
CA PRO A 173 6.66 -7.35 -11.98
C PRO A 173 7.59 -6.92 -10.83
N PHE A 174 7.23 -7.23 -9.59
CA PHE A 174 8.11 -6.94 -8.46
C PHE A 174 9.38 -7.82 -8.53
N PRO A 175 10.57 -7.25 -8.25
CA PRO A 175 11.76 -8.06 -8.10
C PRO A 175 11.61 -9.11 -6.99
N LYS A 176 12.13 -10.32 -7.17
CA LYS A 176 12.14 -11.35 -6.12
C LYS A 176 12.82 -10.90 -4.83
N SER A 177 13.69 -9.90 -4.91
CA SER A 177 14.36 -9.24 -3.79
C SER A 177 13.54 -8.13 -3.13
N THR A 178 12.27 -7.92 -3.53
CA THR A 178 11.42 -6.90 -2.90
C THR A 178 11.11 -7.31 -1.47
N LEU A 179 11.52 -6.46 -0.52
CA LEU A 179 11.20 -6.63 0.89
C LEU A 179 9.83 -6.04 1.23
N SER A 180 9.55 -4.86 0.70
CA SER A 180 8.37 -4.06 1.03
C SER A 180 7.86 -3.36 -0.22
N HIS A 181 6.58 -3.55 -0.54
CA HIS A 181 5.94 -2.99 -1.73
C HIS A 181 5.95 -1.46 -1.73
N ASP A 182 5.68 -0.85 -0.57
CA ASP A 182 5.64 0.60 -0.39
C ASP A 182 6.99 1.26 -0.67
N PHE A 183 8.07 0.65 -0.18
CA PHE A 183 9.44 1.10 -0.46
C PHE A 183 9.78 0.99 -1.94
N TRP A 184 9.44 -0.14 -2.58
CA TRP A 184 9.67 -0.36 -4.00
C TRP A 184 8.91 0.64 -4.88
N ILE A 185 7.59 0.77 -4.65
CA ILE A 185 6.71 1.68 -5.37
C ILE A 185 7.18 3.13 -5.20
N GLY A 186 7.49 3.53 -3.96
CA GLY A 186 7.95 4.88 -3.67
C GLY A 186 9.27 5.23 -4.35
N LEU A 187 10.23 4.30 -4.40
CA LEU A 187 11.52 4.52 -5.08
C LEU A 187 11.37 4.61 -6.59
N ILE A 188 10.61 3.70 -7.21
CA ILE A 188 10.31 3.75 -8.66
C ILE A 188 9.61 5.07 -9.00
N SER A 189 8.60 5.45 -8.22
CA SER A 189 7.90 6.72 -8.43
C SER A 189 8.84 7.93 -8.31
N LYS A 190 9.77 7.89 -7.36
CA LYS A 190 10.74 8.97 -7.15
C LYS A 190 11.81 9.04 -8.24
N LYS A 191 12.18 7.89 -8.81
CA LYS A 191 13.20 7.82 -9.87
C LYS A 191 12.64 8.25 -11.23
N PHE A 192 11.43 7.81 -11.57
CA PHE A 192 10.87 7.94 -12.90
C PHE A 192 9.70 8.91 -13.02
N GLY A 193 9.29 9.55 -11.93
CA GLY A 193 8.15 10.44 -11.88
C GLY A 193 8.27 11.52 -10.83
N LYS A 194 7.15 12.19 -10.60
CA LYS A 194 7.01 13.23 -9.56
C LYS A 194 6.20 12.66 -8.41
N VAL A 195 6.74 12.75 -7.18
CA VAL A 195 6.02 12.32 -5.97
C VAL A 195 5.54 13.53 -5.19
N GLY A 196 4.23 13.59 -4.94
CA GLY A 196 3.57 14.62 -4.14
C GLY A 196 3.27 14.15 -2.72
N PHE A 197 2.98 15.13 -1.85
CA PHE A 197 2.54 14.88 -0.48
C PHE A 197 1.27 15.69 -0.18
N ILE A 198 0.24 15.01 0.33
CA ILE A 198 -0.97 15.63 0.86
C ILE A 198 -0.83 15.68 2.38
N ASP A 199 -0.79 16.90 2.93
CA ASP A 199 -0.56 17.11 4.37
C ASP A 199 -1.79 16.76 5.24
N GLU A 200 -2.96 16.56 4.61
CA GLU A 200 -4.15 16.12 5.31
C GLU A 200 -4.12 14.62 5.60
N SER A 201 -4.59 14.24 6.79
CA SER A 201 -4.82 12.84 7.15
C SER A 201 -6.02 12.33 6.37
N LEU A 202 -5.80 11.43 5.41
CA LEU A 202 -6.85 10.84 4.57
C LEU A 202 -7.16 9.39 4.94
N ILE A 203 -6.52 8.88 5.98
CA ILE A 203 -6.66 7.51 6.48
C ILE A 203 -6.62 7.55 8.01
N PHE A 204 -7.44 6.74 8.63
CA PHE A 204 -7.27 6.29 10.01
C PHE A 204 -6.50 4.96 9.96
N HIS A 205 -5.20 5.03 10.23
CA HIS A 205 -4.33 3.86 10.25
C HIS A 205 -4.39 3.18 11.62
N ARG A 206 -4.79 1.92 11.61
CA ARG A 206 -4.97 1.15 12.84
C ARG A 206 -3.67 0.57 13.33
N ILE A 207 -3.41 0.73 14.64
CA ILE A 207 -2.28 0.10 15.32
C ILE A 207 -2.81 -0.75 16.46
N GLY A 208 -2.61 -2.05 16.37
CA GLY A 208 -3.04 -3.02 17.37
C GLY A 208 -2.08 -4.21 17.49
N ASN A 209 -2.48 -5.20 18.25
CA ASN A 209 -1.69 -6.42 18.45
C ASN A 209 -1.77 -7.37 17.24
N PHE A 210 -2.69 -7.14 16.33
CA PHE A 210 -2.99 -7.99 15.17
C PHE A 210 -2.36 -7.51 13.86
N ASN A 211 -1.76 -6.30 13.85
CA ASN A 211 -1.21 -5.72 12.63
C ASN A 211 0.24 -6.14 12.41
N THR A 212 0.59 -6.45 11.16
CA THR A 212 1.97 -6.64 10.72
C THR A 212 2.70 -5.32 10.49
N SER A 213 1.98 -4.19 10.47
CA SER A 213 2.54 -2.86 10.20
C SER A 213 3.61 -2.47 11.20
N THR A 214 4.75 -2.06 10.68
CA THR A 214 5.85 -1.47 11.45
C THR A 214 5.93 0.05 11.27
N ALA A 215 4.95 0.66 10.60
CA ALA A 215 4.96 2.06 10.21
C ALA A 215 5.20 3.03 11.38
N CYS A 216 4.70 2.68 12.56
CA CYS A 216 4.81 3.51 13.77
C CYS A 216 5.83 2.97 14.77
N ARG A 217 6.56 1.91 14.43
CA ARG A 217 7.56 1.27 15.32
C ARG A 217 8.95 1.38 14.72
N LYS A 218 9.98 1.40 15.57
CA LYS A 218 11.37 1.29 15.09
C LYS A 218 11.56 -0.06 14.39
N SER A 219 12.07 -0.01 13.16
CA SER A 219 12.37 -1.22 12.38
C SER A 219 13.34 -2.13 13.15
N LYS A 220 12.92 -3.39 13.36
CA LYS A 220 13.74 -4.46 13.97
C LYS A 220 14.74 -5.08 12.99
N ASN A 221 14.76 -4.67 11.73
CA ASN A 221 15.66 -5.18 10.72
C ASN A 221 17.11 -4.85 11.08
N SER A 222 18.01 -5.83 10.98
CA SER A 222 19.44 -5.63 11.19
C SER A 222 20.03 -4.62 10.20
N ILE A 223 21.15 -4.01 10.54
CA ILE A 223 21.86 -3.08 9.66
C ILE A 223 22.20 -3.76 8.34
N LEU A 224 22.69 -5.01 8.38
CA LEU A 224 23.02 -5.80 7.20
C LEU A 224 21.78 -6.02 6.30
N MET A 225 20.63 -6.35 6.89
CA MET A 225 19.39 -6.50 6.15
C MET A 225 18.94 -5.18 5.50
N LYS A 226 19.11 -4.05 6.22
CA LYS A 226 18.83 -2.71 5.68
C LYS A 226 19.72 -2.36 4.48
N PHE A 227 20.99 -2.73 4.52
CA PHE A 227 21.92 -2.60 3.39
C PHE A 227 21.52 -3.51 2.23
N LYS A 228 21.23 -4.78 2.51
CA LYS A 228 20.88 -5.79 1.52
C LYS A 228 19.68 -5.35 0.67
N TYR A 229 18.54 -5.01 1.27
CA TYR A 229 17.36 -4.67 0.47
C TYR A 229 17.50 -3.34 -0.27
N ARG A 230 18.23 -2.35 0.29
CA ARG A 230 18.51 -1.09 -0.42
C ARG A 230 19.40 -1.29 -1.63
N PHE A 231 20.44 -2.08 -1.48
CA PHE A 231 21.35 -2.42 -2.57
C PHE A 231 20.63 -3.15 -3.70
N TYR A 232 19.83 -4.18 -3.38
CA TYR A 232 19.08 -4.90 -4.39
C TYR A 232 18.01 -4.02 -5.05
N SER A 233 17.30 -3.20 -4.30
CA SER A 233 16.32 -2.26 -4.88
C SER A 233 16.99 -1.27 -5.83
N PHE A 234 18.16 -0.73 -5.47
CA PHE A 234 18.92 0.15 -6.34
C PHE A 234 19.40 -0.56 -7.62
N TYR A 235 19.94 -1.75 -7.48
CA TYR A 235 20.36 -2.59 -8.61
C TYR A 235 19.20 -2.88 -9.58
N GLU A 236 18.06 -3.29 -9.07
CA GLU A 236 16.87 -3.57 -9.90
C GLU A 236 16.31 -2.31 -10.57
N ILE A 237 16.43 -1.14 -9.93
CA ILE A 237 16.05 0.13 -10.55
C ILE A 237 16.96 0.43 -11.74
N LEU A 238 18.28 0.25 -11.60
CA LEU A 238 19.23 0.45 -12.71
C LEU A 238 18.98 -0.50 -13.90
N ARG A 239 18.54 -1.72 -13.61
CA ARG A 239 18.16 -2.68 -14.68
C ARG A 239 16.91 -2.25 -15.44
N ARG A 240 16.00 -1.49 -14.82
CA ARG A 240 14.77 -0.96 -15.45
C ARG A 240 14.99 0.34 -16.23
N GLU A 241 16.16 0.93 -16.13
CA GLU A 241 16.54 2.10 -16.96
C GLU A 241 16.96 1.68 -18.38
N ARG A 242 17.28 0.39 -18.59
CA ARG A 242 17.66 -0.19 -19.89
C ARG A 242 16.44 -0.77 -20.59
#